data_e4be96383c03c05950ade63f61010fc2
#
_entry.id   e4be96383c03c05950ade63f61010fc2
#
_cell.length_a   1.000
_cell.length_b   1.000
_cell.length_c   1.000
_cell.angle_alpha   90.00
_cell.angle_beta   90.00
_cell.angle_gamma   90.00
#
_symmetry.space_group_name_H-M   'P 1'
#
loop_
_entity.id
_entity.type
_entity.pdbx_description
1 polymer ?
#
loop_
_entity_poly.entity_id
_entity_poly.type
_entity_poly.pdbx_seq_one_letter_code
_entity_poly.pdbx_strand_id
1 'polypeptide(L)'
;MLDLRKDPLVRPPHTGRRLAVAFCSLAVLLAPVAAHASAPAPAGQRGATVSAGTGLAQEKRLKSWGNNRSGQLGDGTWTDFRTTATTVLGLTSAEVVKIAAGGGGAANGHGLALLTDRTVQSWGANGSGQLGDGSVFSHNAPGQVVNLSDARDIAAGGWHSLALRDDGTVVAWGRNNYGQLGNGTHNDSSVPVRVEGLDKVTAVAAGLHHSLALREDGTVWAWGHNANGQLGDGTSAGRNVPAPVNGLTGVTRIAAGCDHNLALTGQPGDGADPTGGNAVKAWGHNATGQLGDNSTVNRYTPVDTQGIWLGGVAHIAAGCRHSLAVTDSDHKLKAWGQNTSGQLGDGTTDHRITPVPVPGLKGVQLLAGGREHTVALLGDGAVRSWGANGSGQLGNGTTTESSTPVTTLTALTGVDKIAAPVGGDFTFAN
;
A
#
# COMPACT_ATOMS: atom_id res chain seq x y z
N MET A 1 37.33 25.89 -57.55
CA MET A 1 37.83 24.77 -58.40
C MET A 1 37.21 23.54 -57.82
N LEU A 2 36.13 23.10 -58.44
CA LEU A 2 35.98 21.90 -59.32
C LEU A 2 36.37 20.63 -58.58
N ASP A 3 35.60 19.57 -58.51
CA ASP A 3 34.65 19.04 -59.47
C ASP A 3 33.75 17.95 -58.85
N LEU A 4 32.59 17.83 -59.42
CA LEU A 4 31.51 16.91 -59.32
C LEU A 4 31.83 15.48 -59.81
N ARG A 5 31.04 14.50 -59.40
CA ARG A 5 30.48 13.34 -60.15
C ARG A 5 30.79 11.98 -59.44
N LYS A 6 29.93 11.01 -59.33
CA LYS A 6 28.59 10.63 -59.84
C LYS A 6 28.16 9.38 -59.14
N ASP A 7 26.87 9.23 -58.88
CA ASP A 7 26.17 7.94 -58.70
C ASP A 7 26.31 7.04 -59.93
N PRO A 8 26.07 5.70 -59.80
CA PRO A 8 24.71 5.24 -59.95
C PRO A 8 24.29 3.98 -59.16
N LEU A 9 23.01 3.93 -58.87
CA LEU A 9 22.05 2.84 -58.69
C LEU A 9 22.40 1.49 -59.36
N VAL A 10 22.25 0.38 -58.59
CA VAL A 10 21.81 -0.92 -59.13
C VAL A 10 20.89 -1.60 -58.13
N ARG A 11 19.61 -1.79 -58.50
CA ARG A 11 18.71 -2.82 -57.95
C ARG A 11 18.76 -4.06 -58.83
N PRO A 12 18.59 -5.27 -58.31
CA PRO A 12 17.68 -6.29 -58.86
C PRO A 12 17.01 -7.16 -57.81
N PRO A 13 16.25 -8.23 -58.17
CA PRO A 13 14.81 -8.16 -58.37
C PRO A 13 14.02 -9.08 -57.40
N HIS A 14 12.72 -8.85 -57.36
CA HIS A 14 11.71 -9.67 -56.65
C HIS A 14 11.67 -11.13 -57.11
N THR A 15 11.68 -12.08 -56.15
CA THR A 15 11.05 -13.38 -56.33
C THR A 15 10.03 -13.61 -55.20
N GLY A 16 8.78 -13.60 -55.63
CA GLY A 16 7.63 -13.87 -54.76
C GLY A 16 7.57 -15.38 -54.39
N ARG A 17 7.28 -15.66 -53.16
CA ARG A 17 6.66 -16.90 -52.72
C ARG A 17 5.39 -16.61 -51.95
N ARG A 18 4.28 -16.93 -52.58
CA ARG A 18 2.95 -16.99 -51.95
C ARG A 18 2.95 -18.19 -51.00
N LEU A 19 2.68 -17.97 -49.71
CA LEU A 19 2.28 -19.03 -48.79
C LEU A 19 0.78 -18.96 -48.63
N ALA A 20 0.11 -20.06 -48.99
CA ALA A 20 -1.30 -20.25 -48.84
C ALA A 20 -1.66 -20.42 -47.34
N VAL A 21 -2.59 -19.64 -46.84
CA VAL A 21 -3.20 -19.83 -45.52
C VAL A 21 -4.32 -20.86 -45.69
N ALA A 22 -4.16 -22.04 -45.13
CA ALA A 22 -5.22 -23.04 -45.05
C ALA A 22 -6.12 -22.70 -43.84
N PHE A 23 -7.38 -22.36 -44.11
CA PHE A 23 -8.43 -22.30 -43.09
C PHE A 23 -8.82 -23.74 -42.68
N CYS A 24 -8.55 -24.13 -41.46
CA CYS A 24 -9.07 -25.36 -40.86
C CYS A 24 -10.35 -25.02 -40.09
N SER A 25 -11.48 -25.31 -40.71
CA SER A 25 -12.81 -25.20 -40.09
C SER A 25 -13.00 -26.39 -39.15
N LEU A 26 -13.07 -26.13 -37.84
CA LEU A 26 -13.44 -27.10 -36.82
C LEU A 26 -14.96 -27.11 -36.66
N ALA A 27 -15.61 -28.13 -37.19
CA ALA A 27 -17.06 -28.39 -37.00
C ALA A 27 -17.26 -28.97 -35.60
N VAL A 28 -18.04 -28.26 -34.77
CA VAL A 28 -18.52 -28.77 -33.48
C VAL A 28 -19.74 -29.62 -33.72
N LEU A 29 -19.63 -30.94 -33.52
CA LEU A 29 -20.75 -31.87 -33.48
C LEU A 29 -21.48 -31.72 -32.13
N LEU A 30 -22.72 -31.20 -32.18
CA LEU A 30 -23.70 -31.28 -31.08
C LEU A 30 -24.30 -32.68 -31.04
N ALA A 31 -24.08 -33.45 -29.99
CA ALA A 31 -24.78 -34.66 -29.67
C ALA A 31 -26.07 -34.33 -28.85
N PRO A 32 -27.22 -35.01 -29.09
CA PRO A 32 -28.43 -34.72 -28.38
C PRO A 32 -28.45 -35.31 -26.96
N VAL A 33 -28.90 -34.49 -26.00
CA VAL A 33 -29.13 -34.88 -24.61
C VAL A 33 -30.40 -35.74 -24.58
N ALA A 34 -30.28 -37.02 -24.19
CA ALA A 34 -31.38 -37.91 -23.92
C ALA A 34 -32.06 -37.55 -22.58
N ALA A 35 -33.33 -37.28 -22.62
CA ALA A 35 -34.17 -37.10 -21.44
C ALA A 35 -34.37 -38.45 -20.72
N HIS A 36 -33.92 -38.53 -19.46
CA HIS A 36 -34.25 -39.67 -18.59
C HIS A 36 -35.48 -39.32 -17.75
N ALA A 37 -36.49 -40.16 -17.91
CA ALA A 37 -37.72 -40.12 -17.13
C ALA A 37 -37.46 -40.49 -15.66
N SER A 38 -38.02 -39.72 -14.74
CA SER A 38 -38.02 -39.96 -13.32
C SER A 38 -38.93 -41.12 -12.92
N ALA A 39 -38.37 -42.10 -12.19
CA ALA A 39 -39.13 -43.13 -11.47
C ALA A 39 -39.59 -42.64 -10.10
N PRO A 40 -40.75 -43.09 -9.56
CA PRO A 40 -41.27 -42.59 -8.28
C PRO A 40 -40.52 -43.18 -7.07
N ALA A 41 -40.36 -42.36 -6.03
CA ALA A 41 -39.71 -42.69 -4.76
C ALA A 41 -40.59 -43.62 -3.90
N PRO A 42 -39.98 -44.56 -3.14
CA PRO A 42 -40.70 -45.30 -2.11
C PRO A 42 -40.89 -44.50 -0.84
N ALA A 43 -42.05 -44.56 -0.25
CA ALA A 43 -42.41 -43.94 1.02
C ALA A 43 -41.77 -44.66 2.23
N GLY A 44 -41.29 -43.88 3.18
CA GLY A 44 -41.22 -44.26 4.58
C GLY A 44 -39.84 -44.64 5.12
N GLN A 45 -39.11 -43.68 5.66
CA GLN A 45 -38.31 -43.90 6.87
C GLN A 45 -38.30 -42.63 7.74
N ARG A 46 -38.49 -42.89 9.03
CA ARG A 46 -38.69 -41.94 10.15
C ARG A 46 -37.49 -41.02 10.36
N GLY A 47 -37.82 -39.83 10.84
CA GLY A 47 -36.89 -38.75 11.12
C GLY A 47 -35.63 -39.17 11.89
N ALA A 48 -34.51 -38.91 11.28
CA ALA A 48 -33.26 -38.63 12.00
C ALA A 48 -33.20 -37.12 12.15
N THR A 49 -33.37 -36.65 13.37
CA THR A 49 -32.98 -35.27 13.75
C THR A 49 -31.48 -35.14 13.48
N VAL A 50 -31.15 -34.52 12.37
CA VAL A 50 -29.77 -34.04 12.15
C VAL A 50 -29.55 -32.94 13.17
N SER A 51 -28.79 -33.27 14.21
CA SER A 51 -28.20 -32.32 15.12
C SER A 51 -27.47 -31.25 14.28
N ALA A 52 -28.00 -30.05 14.25
CA ALA A 52 -27.30 -28.88 13.76
C ALA A 52 -26.19 -28.55 14.75
N GLY A 53 -25.02 -29.14 14.53
CA GLY A 53 -23.87 -28.98 15.42
C GLY A 53 -22.56 -29.23 14.70
N THR A 54 -22.23 -28.40 13.76
CA THR A 54 -20.87 -27.90 13.50
C THR A 54 -21.07 -26.53 12.88
N GLY A 55 -20.95 -25.49 13.70
CA GLY A 55 -20.74 -24.15 13.18
C GLY A 55 -19.49 -24.22 12.32
N LEU A 56 -19.67 -24.23 11.00
CA LEU A 56 -18.59 -23.94 10.07
C LEU A 56 -18.03 -22.60 10.52
N ALA A 57 -16.78 -22.60 10.99
CA ALA A 57 -16.10 -21.36 11.30
C ALA A 57 -16.25 -20.47 10.06
N GLN A 58 -16.97 -19.38 10.22
CA GLN A 58 -17.21 -18.45 9.10
C GLN A 58 -15.84 -18.00 8.62
N GLU A 59 -15.49 -18.37 7.38
CA GLU A 59 -14.20 -17.99 6.79
C GLU A 59 -14.02 -16.49 6.97
N LYS A 60 -12.95 -16.11 7.67
CA LYS A 60 -12.59 -14.70 7.81
C LYS A 60 -12.26 -14.16 6.44
N ARG A 61 -12.85 -13.03 6.08
CA ARG A 61 -12.67 -12.39 4.78
C ARG A 61 -12.10 -11.00 4.98
N LEU A 62 -11.24 -10.60 4.05
CA LEU A 62 -10.75 -9.24 3.97
C LEU A 62 -11.92 -8.26 3.92
N LYS A 63 -11.89 -7.25 4.77
CA LYS A 63 -12.89 -6.19 4.88
C LYS A 63 -12.33 -4.85 4.43
N SER A 64 -13.23 -3.99 3.93
CA SER A 64 -12.90 -2.63 3.49
C SER A 64 -14.04 -1.66 3.78
N TRP A 65 -13.74 -0.39 3.94
CA TRP A 65 -14.71 0.68 4.12
C TRP A 65 -14.10 2.04 3.74
N GLY A 66 -14.92 3.08 3.62
CA GLY A 66 -14.53 4.40 3.17
C GLY A 66 -14.90 4.65 1.71
N ASN A 67 -14.15 5.48 1.02
CA ASN A 67 -14.37 5.87 -0.37
C ASN A 67 -14.31 4.67 -1.33
N ASN A 68 -15.21 4.65 -2.35
CA ASN A 68 -15.29 3.56 -3.35
C ASN A 68 -15.51 4.05 -4.80
N ARG A 69 -15.28 5.33 -5.09
CA ARG A 69 -15.56 5.90 -6.42
C ARG A 69 -14.76 5.26 -7.56
N SER A 70 -13.63 4.63 -7.25
CA SER A 70 -12.80 3.89 -8.22
C SER A 70 -12.84 2.38 -8.01
N GLY A 71 -13.80 1.85 -7.22
CA GLY A 71 -13.89 0.43 -6.90
C GLY A 71 -12.81 -0.05 -5.90
N GLN A 72 -12.15 0.87 -5.19
CA GLN A 72 -11.04 0.57 -4.28
C GLN A 72 -11.41 -0.28 -3.08
N LEU A 73 -12.69 -0.43 -2.75
CA LEU A 73 -13.14 -1.36 -1.72
C LEU A 73 -13.14 -2.82 -2.18
N GLY A 74 -13.09 -3.09 -3.49
CA GLY A 74 -13.03 -4.46 -4.02
C GLY A 74 -14.29 -5.29 -3.78
N ASP A 75 -15.44 -4.66 -3.47
CA ASP A 75 -16.70 -5.31 -3.11
C ASP A 75 -17.63 -5.57 -4.32
N GLY A 76 -17.12 -5.41 -5.54
CA GLY A 76 -17.86 -5.57 -6.79
C GLY A 76 -18.76 -4.38 -7.15
N THR A 77 -18.71 -3.28 -6.39
CA THR A 77 -19.56 -2.10 -6.62
C THR A 77 -18.76 -0.86 -6.99
N TRP A 78 -19.47 0.14 -7.49
CA TRP A 78 -18.98 1.49 -7.79
C TRP A 78 -19.72 2.55 -6.97
N THR A 79 -20.08 2.22 -5.72
CA THR A 79 -20.73 3.17 -4.81
C THR A 79 -19.78 4.29 -4.42
N ASP A 80 -20.30 5.46 -4.03
CA ASP A 80 -19.46 6.58 -3.62
C ASP A 80 -18.58 6.23 -2.39
N PHE A 81 -19.16 5.60 -1.38
CA PHE A 81 -18.46 5.18 -0.15
C PHE A 81 -19.27 4.17 0.68
N ARG A 82 -18.62 3.60 1.71
CA ARG A 82 -19.21 2.75 2.75
C ARG A 82 -18.84 3.29 4.12
N THR A 83 -19.84 3.51 4.99
CA THR A 83 -19.63 3.93 6.39
C THR A 83 -19.37 2.76 7.34
N THR A 84 -19.57 1.53 6.87
CA THR A 84 -19.34 0.27 7.60
C THR A 84 -18.58 -0.70 6.73
N ALA A 85 -17.92 -1.68 7.35
CA ALA A 85 -17.09 -2.64 6.63
C ALA A 85 -17.93 -3.53 5.68
N THR A 86 -17.45 -3.63 4.44
CA THR A 86 -17.93 -4.58 3.41
C THR A 86 -16.87 -5.66 3.16
N THR A 87 -17.22 -6.70 2.42
CA THR A 87 -16.29 -7.80 2.11
C THR A 87 -15.62 -7.56 0.77
N VAL A 88 -14.29 -7.65 0.73
CA VAL A 88 -13.52 -7.73 -0.52
C VAL A 88 -13.81 -9.08 -1.18
N LEU A 89 -14.16 -9.08 -2.47
CA LEU A 89 -14.52 -10.30 -3.19
C LEU A 89 -13.31 -11.21 -3.44
N GLY A 90 -13.54 -12.52 -3.42
CA GLY A 90 -12.56 -13.52 -3.85
C GLY A 90 -11.33 -13.69 -2.97
N LEU A 91 -11.22 -12.98 -1.83
CA LEU A 91 -10.10 -13.07 -0.91
C LEU A 91 -10.54 -13.56 0.47
N THR A 92 -9.90 -14.61 0.96
CA THR A 92 -10.04 -15.08 2.34
C THR A 92 -8.88 -14.57 3.20
N SER A 93 -9.10 -14.40 4.50
CA SER A 93 -8.05 -13.96 5.44
C SER A 93 -6.86 -14.92 5.49
N ALA A 94 -7.11 -16.22 5.32
CA ALA A 94 -6.07 -17.25 5.37
C ALA A 94 -5.10 -17.18 4.17
N GLU A 95 -5.57 -16.66 3.01
CA GLU A 95 -4.77 -16.53 1.80
C GLU A 95 -3.93 -15.25 1.78
N VAL A 96 -4.36 -14.21 2.51
CA VAL A 96 -3.70 -12.90 2.46
C VAL A 96 -2.57 -12.82 3.48
N VAL A 97 -1.34 -12.63 2.99
CA VAL A 97 -0.13 -12.43 3.81
C VAL A 97 0.03 -10.96 4.19
N LYS A 98 -0.16 -10.05 3.24
CA LYS A 98 -0.03 -8.60 3.44
C LYS A 98 -1.04 -7.85 2.58
N ILE A 99 -1.52 -6.71 3.10
CA ILE A 99 -2.37 -5.77 2.39
C ILE A 99 -1.62 -4.45 2.27
N ALA A 100 -1.71 -3.81 1.10
CA ALA A 100 -1.26 -2.44 0.92
C ALA A 100 -2.39 -1.63 0.28
N ALA A 101 -2.50 -0.37 0.70
CA ALA A 101 -3.49 0.57 0.20
C ALA A 101 -2.77 1.79 -0.37
N GLY A 102 -3.06 2.15 -1.61
CA GLY A 102 -2.53 3.31 -2.30
C GLY A 102 -3.63 4.28 -2.71
N GLY A 103 -3.27 5.55 -2.87
CA GLY A 103 -4.23 6.55 -3.33
C GLY A 103 -3.65 7.95 -3.41
N GLY A 104 -3.99 8.67 -4.46
CA GLY A 104 -3.55 10.04 -4.72
C GLY A 104 -4.70 11.04 -4.67
N GLY A 105 -5.63 10.86 -3.74
CA GLY A 105 -6.85 11.65 -3.57
C GLY A 105 -8.08 10.75 -3.43
N ALA A 106 -9.23 11.35 -3.11
CA ALA A 106 -10.46 10.61 -2.79
C ALA A 106 -10.90 9.63 -3.91
N ALA A 107 -10.65 9.97 -5.18
CA ALA A 107 -11.15 9.20 -6.34
C ALA A 107 -10.09 8.30 -7.00
N ASN A 108 -8.89 8.11 -6.43
CA ASN A 108 -7.80 7.39 -7.09
C ASN A 108 -7.18 6.30 -6.21
N GLY A 109 -8.00 5.66 -5.37
CA GLY A 109 -7.55 4.61 -4.48
C GLY A 109 -7.37 3.26 -5.19
N HIS A 110 -6.37 2.47 -4.79
CA HIS A 110 -6.18 1.09 -5.20
C HIS A 110 -5.70 0.23 -4.03
N GLY A 111 -6.02 -1.05 -4.09
CA GLY A 111 -5.60 -2.06 -3.12
C GLY A 111 -4.67 -3.08 -3.74
N LEU A 112 -3.75 -3.60 -2.94
CA LEU A 112 -2.90 -4.75 -3.26
C LEU A 112 -3.04 -5.79 -2.15
N ALA A 113 -3.12 -7.06 -2.51
CA ALA A 113 -3.02 -8.19 -1.59
C ALA A 113 -1.90 -9.14 -2.04
N LEU A 114 -0.92 -9.37 -1.18
CA LEU A 114 0.07 -10.44 -1.32
C LEU A 114 -0.52 -11.72 -0.75
N LEU A 115 -0.51 -12.78 -1.52
CA LEU A 115 -1.09 -14.06 -1.15
C LEU A 115 -0.02 -15.06 -0.69
N THR A 116 -0.47 -16.12 -0.02
CA THR A 116 0.38 -17.22 0.50
C THR A 116 1.14 -17.97 -0.60
N ASP A 117 0.61 -18.00 -1.83
CA ASP A 117 1.26 -18.55 -3.02
C ASP A 117 2.26 -17.57 -3.67
N ARG A 118 2.49 -16.40 -3.04
CA ARG A 118 3.40 -15.31 -3.49
C ARG A 118 2.95 -14.58 -4.75
N THR A 119 1.73 -14.79 -5.17
CA THR A 119 1.09 -13.94 -6.19
C THR A 119 0.55 -12.66 -5.56
N VAL A 120 0.27 -11.66 -6.38
CA VAL A 120 -0.30 -10.38 -5.95
C VAL A 120 -1.61 -10.15 -6.71
N GLN A 121 -2.65 -9.80 -5.97
CA GLN A 121 -3.89 -9.29 -6.54
C GLN A 121 -4.03 -7.79 -6.30
N SER A 122 -4.70 -7.11 -7.24
CA SER A 122 -4.88 -5.65 -7.22
C SER A 122 -6.30 -5.27 -7.66
N TRP A 123 -6.80 -4.15 -7.18
CA TRP A 123 -8.12 -3.60 -7.54
C TRP A 123 -8.18 -2.10 -7.26
N GLY A 124 -9.22 -1.43 -7.76
CA GLY A 124 -9.43 0.01 -7.61
C GLY A 124 -9.03 0.79 -8.86
N ALA A 125 -8.54 2.01 -8.66
CA ALA A 125 -8.11 2.91 -9.72
C ALA A 125 -6.94 2.36 -10.54
N ASN A 126 -6.99 2.54 -11.88
CA ASN A 126 -5.96 2.04 -12.80
C ASN A 126 -5.54 3.02 -13.92
N GLY A 127 -5.95 4.27 -13.87
CA GLY A 127 -5.69 5.23 -14.95
C GLY A 127 -4.22 5.44 -15.32
N SER A 128 -3.27 5.01 -14.47
CA SER A 128 -1.83 5.02 -14.75
C SER A 128 -1.22 3.62 -14.84
N GLY A 129 -2.05 2.54 -14.85
CA GLY A 129 -1.57 1.17 -14.85
C GLY A 129 -1.15 0.64 -13.47
N GLN A 130 -1.56 1.29 -12.37
CA GLN A 130 -1.15 0.93 -11.01
C GLN A 130 -1.66 -0.42 -10.50
N LEU A 131 -2.58 -1.08 -11.23
CA LEU A 131 -2.99 -2.44 -10.95
C LEU A 131 -2.03 -3.50 -11.51
N GLY A 132 -1.19 -3.16 -12.51
CA GLY A 132 -0.18 -4.08 -13.03
C GLY A 132 -0.74 -5.29 -13.80
N ASP A 133 -1.95 -5.21 -14.30
CA ASP A 133 -2.68 -6.26 -15.03
C ASP A 133 -2.54 -6.19 -16.54
N GLY A 134 -1.69 -5.27 -17.05
CA GLY A 134 -1.50 -4.99 -18.48
C GLY A 134 -2.51 -3.99 -19.04
N SER A 135 -3.48 -3.53 -18.25
CA SER A 135 -4.52 -2.56 -18.66
C SER A 135 -4.33 -1.19 -17.97
N VAL A 136 -5.20 -0.25 -18.32
CA VAL A 136 -5.38 1.05 -17.64
C VAL A 136 -6.82 1.26 -17.17
N PHE A 137 -7.61 0.18 -17.10
CA PHE A 137 -8.99 0.21 -16.67
C PHE A 137 -9.09 -0.10 -15.18
N SER A 138 -9.89 0.69 -14.45
CA SER A 138 -10.16 0.45 -13.03
C SER A 138 -11.01 -0.81 -12.83
N HIS A 139 -10.77 -1.54 -11.73
CA HIS A 139 -11.49 -2.75 -11.35
C HIS A 139 -12.11 -2.63 -9.95
N ASN A 140 -13.35 -3.07 -9.78
CA ASN A 140 -14.05 -3.03 -8.48
C ASN A 140 -13.98 -4.37 -7.71
N ALA A 141 -13.18 -5.30 -8.19
CA ALA A 141 -12.88 -6.58 -7.57
C ALA A 141 -11.41 -6.96 -7.80
N PRO A 142 -10.79 -7.75 -6.91
CA PRO A 142 -9.42 -8.22 -7.07
C PRO A 142 -9.16 -8.95 -8.39
N GLY A 143 -8.05 -8.61 -9.05
CA GLY A 143 -7.52 -9.23 -10.26
C GLY A 143 -6.02 -9.48 -10.15
N GLN A 144 -5.48 -10.39 -10.94
CA GLN A 144 -4.09 -10.81 -10.89
C GLN A 144 -3.14 -9.74 -11.42
N VAL A 145 -2.07 -9.42 -10.69
CA VAL A 145 -0.90 -8.72 -11.22
C VAL A 145 -0.15 -9.67 -12.15
N VAL A 146 0.11 -9.25 -13.39
CA VAL A 146 0.73 -10.15 -14.38
C VAL A 146 2.22 -10.34 -14.12
N ASN A 147 2.75 -11.51 -14.49
CA ASN A 147 4.18 -11.84 -14.44
C ASN A 147 4.85 -11.67 -13.06
N LEU A 148 4.09 -11.85 -11.96
CA LEU A 148 4.57 -11.73 -10.59
C LEU A 148 4.04 -12.91 -9.75
N SER A 149 4.92 -13.86 -9.42
CA SER A 149 4.61 -15.09 -8.68
C SER A 149 5.59 -15.41 -7.54
N ASP A 150 6.48 -14.48 -7.24
CA ASP A 150 7.57 -14.61 -6.27
C ASP A 150 7.68 -13.36 -5.37
N ALA A 151 6.57 -12.66 -5.15
CA ALA A 151 6.52 -11.52 -4.24
C ALA A 151 6.59 -11.97 -2.79
N ARG A 152 7.37 -11.24 -1.97
CA ARG A 152 7.45 -11.43 -0.51
C ARG A 152 7.09 -10.19 0.28
N ASP A 153 7.04 -9.03 -0.36
CA ASP A 153 6.56 -7.77 0.23
C ASP A 153 5.92 -6.89 -0.85
N ILE A 154 4.98 -6.03 -0.45
CA ILE A 154 4.27 -5.09 -1.33
C ILE A 154 4.13 -3.73 -0.67
N ALA A 155 4.14 -2.67 -1.48
CA ALA A 155 3.77 -1.31 -1.06
C ALA A 155 2.98 -0.61 -2.16
N ALA A 156 2.04 0.26 -1.78
CA ALA A 156 1.21 1.03 -2.68
C ALA A 156 1.36 2.53 -2.38
N GLY A 157 1.75 3.30 -3.39
CA GLY A 157 1.88 4.75 -3.32
C GLY A 157 0.63 5.48 -3.83
N GLY A 158 0.76 6.76 -4.21
CA GLY A 158 -0.37 7.53 -4.72
C GLY A 158 -0.97 6.94 -6.00
N TRP A 159 -0.14 6.62 -6.96
CA TRP A 159 -0.53 6.08 -8.28
C TRP A 159 0.46 5.03 -8.80
N HIS A 160 1.28 4.44 -7.94
CA HIS A 160 2.22 3.39 -8.31
C HIS A 160 2.25 2.31 -7.24
N SER A 161 2.79 1.19 -7.61
CA SER A 161 2.87 -0.01 -6.78
C SER A 161 4.27 -0.59 -6.83
N LEU A 162 4.70 -1.21 -5.74
CA LEU A 162 5.98 -1.87 -5.59
C LEU A 162 5.76 -3.31 -5.10
N ALA A 163 6.60 -4.23 -5.57
CA ALA A 163 6.75 -5.55 -4.97
C ALA A 163 8.23 -5.89 -4.80
N LEU A 164 8.56 -6.40 -3.64
CA LEU A 164 9.83 -7.03 -3.35
C LEU A 164 9.73 -8.51 -3.70
N ARG A 165 10.70 -9.02 -4.46
CA ARG A 165 10.77 -10.42 -4.89
C ARG A 165 11.62 -11.25 -3.93
N ASP A 166 11.48 -12.56 -4.01
CA ASP A 166 12.24 -13.53 -3.20
C ASP A 166 13.77 -13.40 -3.34
N ASP A 167 14.23 -13.02 -4.52
CA ASP A 167 15.65 -12.81 -4.82
C ASP A 167 16.22 -11.49 -4.28
N GLY A 168 15.40 -10.70 -3.57
CA GLY A 168 15.80 -9.40 -3.01
C GLY A 168 15.81 -8.26 -4.04
N THR A 169 15.31 -8.48 -5.26
CA THR A 169 15.09 -7.41 -6.25
C THR A 169 13.70 -6.80 -6.09
N VAL A 170 13.49 -5.62 -6.66
CA VAL A 170 12.21 -4.89 -6.60
C VAL A 170 11.67 -4.71 -8.01
N VAL A 171 10.35 -4.86 -8.14
CA VAL A 171 9.60 -4.45 -9.33
C VAL A 171 8.60 -3.36 -8.97
N ALA A 172 8.30 -2.48 -9.92
CA ALA A 172 7.38 -1.36 -9.76
C ALA A 172 6.49 -1.21 -10.99
N TRP A 173 5.29 -0.64 -10.82
CA TRP A 173 4.36 -0.38 -11.92
C TRP A 173 3.42 0.78 -11.56
N GLY A 174 2.72 1.31 -12.55
CA GLY A 174 1.87 2.47 -12.42
C GLY A 174 2.52 3.73 -12.96
N ARG A 175 2.21 4.87 -12.35
CA ARG A 175 2.68 6.20 -12.75
C ARG A 175 4.19 6.38 -12.54
N ASN A 176 4.82 7.09 -13.49
CA ASN A 176 6.28 7.32 -13.48
C ASN A 176 6.75 8.75 -13.82
N ASN A 177 5.87 9.74 -13.84
CA ASN A 177 6.21 11.13 -14.25
C ASN A 177 7.38 11.73 -13.45
N TYR A 178 7.60 11.27 -12.21
CA TYR A 178 8.69 11.70 -11.33
C TYR A 178 9.83 10.68 -11.23
N GLY A 179 9.76 9.58 -12.01
CA GLY A 179 10.73 8.49 -11.92
C GLY A 179 10.47 7.53 -10.75
N GLN A 180 9.26 7.52 -10.16
CA GLN A 180 8.92 6.71 -8.98
C GLN A 180 8.95 5.19 -9.22
N LEU A 181 9.03 4.71 -10.48
CA LEU A 181 9.27 3.30 -10.79
C LEU A 181 10.74 2.91 -10.71
N GLY A 182 11.68 3.87 -10.71
CA GLY A 182 13.11 3.59 -10.51
C GLY A 182 13.78 2.79 -11.63
N ASN A 183 13.20 2.75 -12.82
CA ASN A 183 13.64 1.95 -13.98
C ASN A 183 14.44 2.76 -15.01
N GLY A 184 15.02 3.90 -14.62
CA GLY A 184 15.79 4.78 -15.49
C GLY A 184 14.95 5.65 -16.44
N THR A 185 13.62 5.52 -16.43
CA THR A 185 12.69 6.24 -17.31
C THR A 185 11.72 7.15 -16.55
N HIS A 186 10.88 7.88 -17.30
CA HIS A 186 9.72 8.62 -16.78
C HIS A 186 8.40 8.15 -17.41
N ASN A 187 8.40 6.97 -18.05
CA ASN A 187 7.22 6.39 -18.69
C ASN A 187 6.44 5.54 -17.69
N ASP A 188 5.13 5.72 -17.65
CA ASP A 188 4.20 4.87 -16.89
C ASP A 188 4.30 3.41 -17.37
N SER A 189 3.99 2.45 -16.51
CA SER A 189 3.94 1.03 -16.87
C SER A 189 2.70 0.36 -16.29
N SER A 190 1.92 -0.29 -17.14
CA SER A 190 0.77 -1.10 -16.72
C SER A 190 1.15 -2.54 -16.32
N VAL A 191 2.43 -2.89 -16.35
CA VAL A 191 2.96 -4.18 -15.93
C VAL A 191 4.17 -3.97 -15.02
N PRO A 192 4.51 -4.92 -14.12
CA PRO A 192 5.71 -4.86 -13.30
C PRO A 192 6.99 -4.70 -14.14
N VAL A 193 7.78 -3.66 -13.85
CA VAL A 193 9.11 -3.42 -14.43
C VAL A 193 10.16 -3.44 -13.34
N ARG A 194 11.38 -3.89 -13.65
CA ARG A 194 12.48 -3.98 -12.69
C ARG A 194 12.94 -2.59 -12.25
N VAL A 195 13.14 -2.41 -10.94
CA VAL A 195 13.84 -1.26 -10.37
C VAL A 195 15.35 -1.48 -10.58
N GLU A 196 16.04 -0.49 -11.13
CA GLU A 196 17.48 -0.61 -11.45
C GLU A 196 18.37 -0.44 -10.22
N GLY A 197 19.51 -1.15 -10.21
CA GLY A 197 20.57 -0.96 -9.23
C GLY A 197 20.25 -1.36 -7.80
N LEU A 198 19.12 -2.04 -7.54
CA LEU A 198 18.75 -2.55 -6.23
C LEU A 198 18.87 -4.07 -6.13
N ASP A 199 19.52 -4.50 -5.07
CA ASP A 199 19.63 -5.88 -4.62
C ASP A 199 19.56 -5.96 -3.09
N LYS A 200 19.41 -7.16 -2.54
CA LYS A 200 19.36 -7.43 -1.09
C LYS A 200 18.36 -6.55 -0.33
N VAL A 201 17.25 -6.20 -0.98
CA VAL A 201 16.17 -5.45 -0.36
C VAL A 201 15.42 -6.33 0.62
N THR A 202 15.07 -5.80 1.79
CA THR A 202 14.33 -6.50 2.85
C THR A 202 12.93 -5.93 3.09
N ALA A 203 12.70 -4.66 2.73
CA ALA A 203 11.38 -4.03 2.82
C ALA A 203 11.24 -2.89 1.79
N VAL A 204 10.01 -2.61 1.38
CA VAL A 204 9.65 -1.50 0.49
C VAL A 204 8.58 -0.62 1.12
N ALA A 205 8.63 0.69 0.84
CA ALA A 205 7.57 1.64 1.19
C ALA A 205 7.36 2.63 0.05
N ALA A 206 6.16 3.16 -0.08
CA ALA A 206 5.80 4.09 -1.14
C ALA A 206 5.05 5.30 -0.58
N GLY A 207 5.53 6.49 -0.93
CA GLY A 207 4.82 7.74 -0.68
C GLY A 207 3.90 8.13 -1.84
N LEU A 208 3.50 9.40 -1.89
CA LEU A 208 2.59 9.85 -2.94
C LEU A 208 3.23 9.70 -4.34
N HIS A 209 4.49 10.16 -4.47
CA HIS A 209 5.25 10.20 -5.73
C HIS A 209 6.72 9.77 -5.57
N HIS A 210 7.06 9.09 -4.49
CA HIS A 210 8.41 8.57 -4.27
C HIS A 210 8.35 7.18 -3.69
N SER A 211 9.46 6.50 -3.74
CA SER A 211 9.60 5.11 -3.31
C SER A 211 10.83 4.95 -2.42
N LEU A 212 10.76 4.03 -1.48
CA LEU A 212 11.84 3.67 -0.56
C LEU A 212 12.10 2.16 -0.60
N ALA A 213 13.34 1.79 -0.43
CA ALA A 213 13.77 0.42 -0.18
C ALA A 213 14.74 0.37 1.02
N LEU A 214 14.53 -0.56 1.92
CA LEU A 214 15.46 -0.93 2.99
C LEU A 214 16.26 -2.14 2.54
N ARG A 215 17.59 -2.07 2.63
CA ARG A 215 18.48 -3.19 2.31
C ARG A 215 18.88 -3.96 3.57
N GLU A 216 19.39 -5.18 3.35
CA GLU A 216 19.87 -6.09 4.40
C GLU A 216 20.99 -5.46 5.27
N ASP A 217 21.80 -4.57 4.70
CA ASP A 217 22.85 -3.84 5.40
C ASP A 217 22.36 -2.67 6.27
N GLY A 218 21.03 -2.47 6.37
CA GLY A 218 20.40 -1.39 7.13
C GLY A 218 20.46 -0.03 6.44
N THR A 219 20.89 0.05 5.16
CA THR A 219 20.82 1.28 4.37
C THR A 219 19.45 1.47 3.74
N VAL A 220 19.02 2.73 3.59
CA VAL A 220 17.76 3.09 2.91
C VAL A 220 18.09 3.74 1.57
N TRP A 221 17.37 3.34 0.55
CA TRP A 221 17.47 3.88 -0.81
C TRP A 221 16.15 4.54 -1.19
N ALA A 222 16.22 5.67 -1.92
CA ALA A 222 15.07 6.46 -2.29
C ALA A 222 15.13 6.91 -3.76
N TRP A 223 13.95 7.05 -4.41
CA TRP A 223 13.82 7.55 -5.78
C TRP A 223 12.42 8.13 -6.03
N GLY A 224 12.26 8.89 -7.12
CA GLY A 224 11.04 9.58 -7.47
C GLY A 224 11.11 11.08 -7.21
N HIS A 225 10.01 11.68 -6.80
CA HIS A 225 9.86 13.12 -6.50
C HIS A 225 10.70 13.55 -5.30
N ASN A 226 11.28 14.79 -5.35
CA ASN A 226 12.17 15.29 -4.30
C ASN A 226 12.03 16.79 -3.97
N ALA A 227 11.00 17.48 -4.46
CA ALA A 227 10.91 18.94 -4.25
C ALA A 227 10.93 19.38 -2.77
N ASN A 228 10.53 18.50 -1.85
CA ASN A 228 10.52 18.73 -0.41
C ASN A 228 11.67 18.03 0.34
N GLY A 229 12.63 17.42 -0.37
CA GLY A 229 13.72 16.65 0.24
C GLY A 229 13.34 15.22 0.65
N GLN A 230 12.25 14.66 0.10
CA GLN A 230 11.77 13.33 0.46
C GLN A 230 12.72 12.18 0.05
N LEU A 231 13.73 12.43 -0.79
CA LEU A 231 14.76 11.45 -1.08
C LEU A 231 15.92 11.46 -0.04
N GLY A 232 16.02 12.50 0.81
CA GLY A 232 16.97 12.53 1.92
C GLY A 232 18.43 12.58 1.52
N ASP A 233 18.74 12.98 0.29
CA ASP A 233 20.09 13.01 -0.30
C ASP A 233 20.79 14.37 -0.19
N GLY A 234 20.20 15.32 0.53
CA GLY A 234 20.67 16.68 0.69
C GLY A 234 20.26 17.63 -0.44
N THR A 235 19.48 17.17 -1.42
CA THR A 235 19.04 17.95 -2.58
C THR A 235 17.52 18.07 -2.67
N SER A 236 17.03 18.86 -3.65
CA SER A 236 15.61 18.91 -4.03
C SER A 236 15.37 18.32 -5.44
N ALA A 237 16.37 17.71 -6.05
CA ALA A 237 16.26 17.14 -7.39
C ALA A 237 15.67 15.72 -7.32
N GLY A 238 14.59 15.47 -8.07
CA GLY A 238 14.05 14.12 -8.24
C GLY A 238 14.97 13.22 -9.06
N ARG A 239 14.77 11.89 -8.95
CA ARG A 239 15.56 10.92 -9.71
C ARG A 239 14.74 9.71 -10.11
N ASN A 240 15.06 9.14 -11.26
CA ASN A 240 14.38 7.98 -11.84
C ASN A 240 15.13 6.65 -11.65
N VAL A 241 16.17 6.65 -10.82
CA VAL A 241 16.90 5.46 -10.35
C VAL A 241 17.14 5.59 -8.86
N PRO A 242 17.17 4.48 -8.10
CA PRO A 242 17.44 4.50 -6.65
C PRO A 242 18.81 5.07 -6.31
N ALA A 243 18.88 5.81 -5.19
CA ALA A 243 20.13 6.22 -4.59
C ALA A 243 20.03 6.21 -3.07
N PRO A 244 21.17 6.09 -2.33
CA PRO A 244 21.15 6.02 -0.88
C PRO A 244 20.65 7.32 -0.26
N VAL A 245 19.89 7.19 0.83
CA VAL A 245 19.56 8.27 1.76
C VAL A 245 20.79 8.57 2.60
N ASN A 246 21.17 9.85 2.69
CA ASN A 246 22.41 10.24 3.37
C ASN A 246 22.29 10.09 4.90
N GLY A 247 23.36 9.57 5.53
CA GLY A 247 23.51 9.54 6.98
C GLY A 247 22.60 8.56 7.73
N LEU A 248 21.97 7.58 7.03
CA LEU A 248 21.20 6.50 7.65
C LEU A 248 21.98 5.19 7.62
N THR A 249 22.11 4.57 8.79
CA THR A 249 22.66 3.22 8.99
C THR A 249 21.86 2.49 10.06
N GLY A 250 21.91 1.16 10.08
CA GLY A 250 21.24 0.35 11.10
C GLY A 250 19.71 0.49 11.11
N VAL A 251 19.11 0.87 9.98
CA VAL A 251 17.66 0.98 9.87
C VAL A 251 17.02 -0.40 9.89
N THR A 252 15.96 -0.54 10.70
CA THR A 252 15.19 -1.79 10.84
C THR A 252 13.78 -1.69 10.26
N ARG A 253 13.22 -0.47 10.14
CA ARG A 253 11.90 -0.22 9.57
C ARG A 253 11.86 1.12 8.83
N ILE A 254 11.04 1.18 7.78
CA ILE A 254 10.78 2.39 7.00
C ILE A 254 9.26 2.61 6.89
N ALA A 255 8.84 3.87 6.87
CA ALA A 255 7.48 4.28 6.53
C ALA A 255 7.52 5.55 5.68
N ALA A 256 6.64 5.65 4.69
CA ALA A 256 6.53 6.79 3.81
C ALA A 256 5.15 7.44 3.96
N GLY A 257 5.12 8.75 4.16
CA GLY A 257 3.93 9.58 4.03
C GLY A 257 3.80 10.14 2.61
N CYS A 258 2.95 11.17 2.39
CA CYS A 258 2.81 11.75 1.06
C CYS A 258 4.15 12.29 0.54
N ASP A 259 4.84 13.13 1.32
CA ASP A 259 6.10 13.77 0.94
C ASP A 259 7.11 13.80 2.12
N HIS A 260 6.95 12.94 3.12
CA HIS A 260 7.89 12.77 4.23
C HIS A 260 8.10 11.29 4.53
N ASN A 261 9.14 10.97 5.28
CA ASN A 261 9.49 9.61 5.62
C ASN A 261 9.90 9.49 7.07
N LEU A 262 9.76 8.28 7.59
CA LEU A 262 10.25 7.85 8.88
C LEU A 262 11.13 6.62 8.70
N ALA A 263 12.21 6.54 9.47
CA ALA A 263 13.04 5.35 9.63
C ALA A 263 13.23 5.06 11.10
N LEU A 264 13.11 3.80 11.48
CA LEU A 264 13.44 3.31 12.81
C LEU A 264 14.84 2.71 12.77
N THR A 265 15.78 3.25 13.57
CA THR A 265 17.12 2.70 13.73
C THR A 265 17.16 1.73 14.90
N GLY A 266 17.87 0.60 14.77
CA GLY A 266 17.76 -0.54 15.68
C GLY A 266 18.99 -0.86 16.50
N GLN A 267 20.00 0.03 16.61
CA GLN A 267 21.20 -0.29 17.37
C GLN A 267 21.46 0.68 18.53
N PRO A 268 21.69 0.14 19.75
CA PRO A 268 22.35 0.88 20.81
C PRO A 268 23.79 1.17 20.35
N GLY A 269 24.16 2.46 20.22
CA GLY A 269 25.56 2.82 20.02
C GLY A 269 25.93 3.61 18.76
N ASP A 270 24.96 3.98 17.91
CA ASP A 270 25.20 4.91 16.80
C ASP A 270 25.29 6.39 17.23
N GLY A 271 25.34 6.64 18.56
CA GLY A 271 25.53 7.96 19.16
C GLY A 271 24.26 8.80 19.32
N ALA A 272 23.12 8.28 18.92
CA ALA A 272 21.87 9.04 18.89
C ALA A 272 21.08 8.98 20.21
N ASP A 273 21.19 7.89 20.98
CA ASP A 273 20.55 7.75 22.31
C ASP A 273 21.52 7.24 23.37
N PRO A 274 21.84 8.05 24.40
CA PRO A 274 22.67 7.62 25.54
C PRO A 274 22.00 6.52 26.39
N THR A 275 20.70 6.23 26.19
CA THR A 275 19.93 5.20 26.94
C THR A 275 19.83 3.88 26.17
N GLY A 276 20.35 3.79 24.94
CA GLY A 276 20.39 2.55 24.13
C GLY A 276 19.06 2.14 23.50
N GLY A 277 18.12 3.07 23.33
CA GLY A 277 16.84 2.82 22.65
C GLY A 277 16.88 3.06 21.14
N ASN A 278 15.88 2.49 20.42
CA ASN A 278 15.68 2.73 19.01
C ASN A 278 15.28 4.19 18.75
N ALA A 279 15.90 4.84 17.74
CA ALA A 279 15.61 6.23 17.35
C ALA A 279 14.69 6.28 16.12
N VAL A 280 13.82 7.29 16.06
CA VAL A 280 13.08 7.63 14.85
C VAL A 280 13.76 8.78 14.14
N LYS A 281 14.19 8.55 12.91
CA LYS A 281 14.69 9.56 11.98
C LYS A 281 13.57 9.95 11.01
N ALA A 282 13.48 11.23 10.66
CA ALA A 282 12.46 11.76 9.74
C ALA A 282 13.08 12.75 8.75
N TRP A 283 12.55 12.82 7.52
CA TRP A 283 12.98 13.76 6.49
C TRP A 283 11.89 14.01 5.46
N GLY A 284 12.05 15.05 4.64
CA GLY A 284 11.09 15.48 3.64
C GLY A 284 10.30 16.71 4.08
N HIS A 285 9.03 16.77 3.66
CA HIS A 285 8.10 17.86 3.93
C HIS A 285 7.78 17.99 5.43
N ASN A 286 7.73 19.25 5.95
CA ASN A 286 7.53 19.52 7.38
C ASN A 286 6.60 20.71 7.70
N ALA A 287 5.88 21.26 6.74
CA ALA A 287 5.10 22.50 6.96
C ALA A 287 4.05 22.41 8.10
N THR A 288 3.66 21.20 8.51
CA THR A 288 2.73 20.94 9.62
C THR A 288 3.39 20.24 10.82
N GLY A 289 4.73 20.13 10.83
CA GLY A 289 5.48 19.50 11.91
C GLY A 289 5.56 17.97 11.83
N GLN A 290 5.29 17.37 10.66
CA GLN A 290 5.24 15.91 10.50
C GLN A 290 6.58 15.19 10.68
N LEU A 291 7.71 15.90 10.74
CA LEU A 291 9.01 15.33 11.11
C LEU A 291 9.19 15.22 12.63
N GLY A 292 8.45 16.01 13.43
CA GLY A 292 8.52 15.95 14.89
C GLY A 292 9.83 16.51 15.48
N ASP A 293 10.57 17.29 14.72
CA ASP A 293 11.88 17.85 15.07
C ASP A 293 11.79 19.21 15.79
N ASN A 294 10.60 19.56 16.31
CA ASN A 294 10.28 20.85 16.93
C ASN A 294 10.41 22.03 15.95
N SER A 295 10.17 21.79 14.66
CA SER A 295 10.15 22.82 13.62
C SER A 295 9.06 22.57 12.58
N THR A 296 8.92 23.50 11.64
CA THR A 296 8.07 23.36 10.44
C THR A 296 8.89 23.47 9.16
N VAL A 297 10.22 23.30 9.26
CA VAL A 297 11.16 23.44 8.13
C VAL A 297 11.37 22.08 7.47
N ASN A 298 11.24 22.01 6.13
CA ASN A 298 11.56 20.81 5.37
C ASN A 298 13.01 20.35 5.61
N ARG A 299 13.23 19.04 5.68
CA ARG A 299 14.57 18.46 5.85
C ARG A 299 14.96 17.65 4.63
N TYR A 300 16.08 18.02 4.03
CA TYR A 300 16.63 17.35 2.85
C TYR A 300 17.56 16.18 3.21
N THR A 301 17.83 16.00 4.48
CA THR A 301 18.54 14.87 5.09
C THR A 301 17.80 14.44 6.36
N PRO A 302 17.94 13.16 6.79
CA PRO A 302 17.31 12.67 8.01
C PRO A 302 17.71 13.43 9.26
N VAL A 303 16.71 13.76 10.11
CA VAL A 303 16.87 14.39 11.43
C VAL A 303 16.17 13.56 12.50
N ASP A 304 16.55 13.78 13.75
CA ASP A 304 15.90 13.12 14.88
C ASP A 304 14.51 13.67 15.17
N THR A 305 13.54 12.77 15.35
CA THR A 305 12.24 13.11 15.93
C THR A 305 12.39 13.31 17.43
N GLN A 306 11.99 14.46 17.97
CA GLN A 306 12.18 14.79 19.38
C GLN A 306 11.13 14.14 20.29
N GLY A 307 11.46 13.91 21.58
CA GLY A 307 10.51 13.48 22.60
C GLY A 307 10.00 12.03 22.50
N ILE A 308 10.68 11.18 21.71
CA ILE A 308 10.31 9.76 21.52
C ILE A 308 11.26 8.78 22.25
N TRP A 309 12.34 9.29 22.85
CA TRP A 309 13.50 8.57 23.35
C TRP A 309 13.31 7.64 24.55
N LEU A 310 12.25 7.81 25.34
CA LEU A 310 12.08 7.04 26.57
C LEU A 310 11.37 5.71 26.30
N GLY A 311 12.13 4.61 26.23
CA GLY A 311 11.62 3.25 26.24
C GLY A 311 11.59 2.53 24.88
N GLY A 312 12.25 3.10 23.83
CA GLY A 312 12.28 2.48 22.50
C GLY A 312 10.99 2.64 21.71
N VAL A 313 11.05 2.27 20.43
CA VAL A 313 9.91 2.31 19.48
C VAL A 313 9.74 0.95 18.80
N ALA A 314 8.55 0.35 18.93
CA ALA A 314 8.20 -0.92 18.31
C ALA A 314 7.77 -0.76 16.85
N HIS A 315 6.94 0.25 16.58
CA HIS A 315 6.32 0.46 15.28
C HIS A 315 6.28 1.93 14.90
N ILE A 316 6.47 2.21 13.61
CA ILE A 316 6.27 3.51 12.98
C ILE A 316 5.28 3.39 11.84
N ALA A 317 4.47 4.43 11.62
CA ALA A 317 3.62 4.57 10.45
C ALA A 317 3.50 6.05 10.07
N ALA A 318 3.19 6.31 8.81
CA ALA A 318 2.96 7.65 8.31
C ALA A 318 1.62 7.73 7.58
N GLY A 319 0.88 8.80 7.81
CA GLY A 319 -0.19 9.23 6.94
C GLY A 319 0.29 10.30 5.96
N CYS A 320 -0.62 11.02 5.29
CA CYS A 320 -0.19 11.99 4.29
C CYS A 320 0.74 13.07 4.88
N ARG A 321 0.33 13.68 5.99
CA ARG A 321 1.05 14.77 6.66
C ARG A 321 1.08 14.62 8.19
N HIS A 322 0.90 13.40 8.68
CA HIS A 322 1.04 13.08 10.10
C HIS A 322 1.85 11.81 10.27
N SER A 323 2.41 11.64 11.43
CA SER A 323 3.33 10.58 11.78
C SER A 323 2.92 9.91 13.08
N LEU A 324 3.21 8.64 13.22
CA LEU A 324 2.77 7.77 14.28
C LEU A 324 3.92 6.89 14.76
N ALA A 325 4.00 6.66 16.08
CA ALA A 325 4.92 5.70 16.66
C ALA A 325 4.30 5.01 17.88
N VAL A 326 4.53 3.70 17.99
CA VAL A 326 4.20 2.91 19.19
C VAL A 326 5.47 2.70 20.00
N THR A 327 5.44 3.04 21.28
CA THR A 327 6.56 2.81 22.21
C THR A 327 6.66 1.34 22.58
N ASP A 328 7.89 0.81 22.78
CA ASP A 328 8.16 -0.60 23.12
C ASP A 328 7.67 -0.96 24.52
N SER A 329 7.97 -0.10 25.52
CA SER A 329 7.84 -0.45 26.92
C SER A 329 6.40 -0.54 27.42
N ASP A 330 5.46 0.24 26.84
CA ASP A 330 4.09 0.36 27.33
C ASP A 330 3.03 0.33 26.22
N HIS A 331 3.47 0.05 24.97
CA HIS A 331 2.62 -0.02 23.76
C HIS A 331 1.68 1.18 23.63
N LYS A 332 2.15 2.38 24.00
CA LYS A 332 1.42 3.62 23.85
C LYS A 332 1.67 4.24 22.49
N LEU A 333 0.63 4.84 21.94
CA LEU A 333 0.70 5.57 20.69
C LEU A 333 1.10 7.02 20.95
N LYS A 334 2.06 7.51 20.15
CA LYS A 334 2.35 8.93 19.96
C LYS A 334 2.07 9.33 18.52
N ALA A 335 1.55 10.56 18.33
CA ALA A 335 1.22 11.11 17.02
C ALA A 335 1.71 12.56 16.91
N TRP A 336 2.04 13.01 15.70
CA TRP A 336 2.47 14.39 15.43
C TRP A 336 2.25 14.76 13.96
N GLY A 337 2.34 16.04 13.62
CA GLY A 337 2.11 16.58 12.29
C GLY A 337 0.76 17.25 12.16
N GLN A 338 0.14 17.14 10.98
CA GLN A 338 -1.17 17.72 10.66
C GLN A 338 -2.28 17.14 11.54
N ASN A 339 -3.20 18.01 11.99
CA ASN A 339 -4.33 17.62 12.85
C ASN A 339 -5.64 18.34 12.53
N THR A 340 -5.80 18.94 11.37
CA THR A 340 -7.01 19.71 11.00
C THR A 340 -8.32 18.95 11.12
N SER A 341 -8.28 17.62 10.93
CA SER A 341 -9.43 16.71 11.04
C SER A 341 -9.38 15.85 12.32
N GLY A 342 -8.49 16.15 13.27
CA GLY A 342 -8.32 15.35 14.47
C GLY A 342 -7.54 14.03 14.26
N GLN A 343 -6.78 13.89 13.15
CA GLN A 343 -6.06 12.67 12.79
C GLN A 343 -4.95 12.25 13.75
N LEU A 344 -4.52 13.12 14.67
CA LEU A 344 -3.61 12.77 15.76
C LEU A 344 -4.29 12.01 16.89
N GLY A 345 -5.60 12.21 17.08
CA GLY A 345 -6.38 11.51 18.12
C GLY A 345 -6.12 11.99 19.53
N ASP A 346 -5.54 13.18 19.72
CA ASP A 346 -5.19 13.78 21.02
C ASP A 346 -6.33 14.58 21.65
N GLY A 347 -7.54 14.54 21.06
CA GLY A 347 -8.73 15.28 21.50
C GLY A 347 -8.81 16.71 20.95
N THR A 348 -7.83 17.13 20.13
CA THR A 348 -7.76 18.49 19.55
C THR A 348 -7.73 18.43 18.01
N THR A 349 -7.69 19.61 17.39
CA THR A 349 -7.44 19.80 15.96
C THR A 349 -6.18 20.62 15.69
N ASP A 350 -5.34 20.83 16.71
CA ASP A 350 -4.10 21.59 16.59
C ASP A 350 -2.96 20.74 16.04
N HIS A 351 -2.16 21.30 15.13
CA HIS A 351 -0.94 20.65 14.65
C HIS A 351 0.07 20.45 15.77
N ARG A 352 0.84 19.37 15.70
CA ARG A 352 1.91 19.07 16.67
C ARG A 352 3.25 18.98 15.95
N ILE A 353 4.19 19.82 16.35
CA ILE A 353 5.55 19.83 15.81
C ILE A 353 6.49 18.86 16.55
N THR A 354 5.99 18.22 17.60
CA THR A 354 6.65 17.15 18.38
C THR A 354 5.62 16.06 18.73
N PRO A 355 6.05 14.81 18.96
CA PRO A 355 5.17 13.70 19.33
C PRO A 355 4.39 13.93 20.61
N VAL A 356 3.06 13.78 20.54
CA VAL A 356 2.14 13.84 21.69
C VAL A 356 1.47 12.49 21.93
N PRO A 357 1.10 12.13 23.17
CA PRO A 357 0.40 10.88 23.45
C PRO A 357 -1.03 10.91 22.91
N VAL A 358 -1.52 9.76 22.43
CA VAL A 358 -2.91 9.52 22.06
C VAL A 358 -3.61 8.83 23.25
N PRO A 359 -4.56 9.50 23.92
CA PRO A 359 -5.20 8.93 25.11
C PRO A 359 -6.18 7.81 24.75
N GLY A 360 -6.51 6.95 25.74
CA GLY A 360 -7.57 5.95 25.64
C GLY A 360 -7.23 4.68 24.88
N LEU A 361 -6.02 4.54 24.32
CA LEU A 361 -5.55 3.33 23.66
C LEU A 361 -4.59 2.55 24.56
N LYS A 362 -4.75 1.21 24.58
CA LYS A 362 -3.84 0.27 25.26
C LYS A 362 -3.49 -0.88 24.32
N GLY A 363 -2.22 -1.31 24.36
CA GLY A 363 -1.77 -2.48 23.62
C GLY A 363 -1.88 -2.33 22.10
N VAL A 364 -1.49 -1.18 21.55
CA VAL A 364 -1.47 -0.95 20.11
C VAL A 364 -0.45 -1.89 19.47
N GLN A 365 -0.88 -2.70 18.51
CA GLN A 365 -0.05 -3.68 17.80
C GLN A 365 0.33 -3.21 16.40
N LEU A 366 -0.63 -2.65 15.65
CA LEU A 366 -0.38 -2.14 14.30
C LEU A 366 -1.00 -0.76 14.11
N LEU A 367 -0.41 0.00 13.21
CA LEU A 367 -0.84 1.34 12.81
C LEU A 367 -0.92 1.46 11.30
N ALA A 368 -1.89 2.21 10.82
CA ALA A 368 -1.96 2.68 9.44
C ALA A 368 -2.41 4.13 9.41
N GLY A 369 -1.68 4.98 8.66
CA GLY A 369 -2.03 6.37 8.42
C GLY A 369 -2.64 6.54 7.04
N GLY A 370 -3.85 7.09 6.98
CA GLY A 370 -4.50 7.50 5.74
C GLY A 370 -4.18 8.95 5.36
N ARG A 371 -4.95 9.53 4.43
CA ARG A 371 -4.76 10.93 4.03
C ARG A 371 -4.93 11.88 5.22
N GLU A 372 -6.03 11.78 5.93
CA GLU A 372 -6.39 12.58 7.10
C GLU A 372 -7.10 11.75 8.18
N HIS A 373 -6.85 10.45 8.22
CA HIS A 373 -7.36 9.55 9.24
C HIS A 373 -6.27 8.59 9.70
N THR A 374 -6.49 7.99 10.85
CA THR A 374 -5.58 7.01 11.47
C THR A 374 -6.38 5.77 11.87
N VAL A 375 -5.75 4.61 11.73
CA VAL A 375 -6.30 3.31 12.14
C VAL A 375 -5.29 2.60 13.01
N ALA A 376 -5.77 2.02 14.12
CA ALA A 376 -4.96 1.20 15.02
C ALA A 376 -5.64 -0.15 15.26
N LEU A 377 -4.84 -1.21 15.25
CA LEU A 377 -5.20 -2.54 15.71
C LEU A 377 -4.67 -2.72 17.14
N LEU A 378 -5.54 -3.13 18.06
CA LEU A 378 -5.20 -3.37 19.45
C LEU A 378 -4.96 -4.86 19.73
N GLY A 379 -4.30 -5.17 20.82
CA GLY A 379 -3.95 -6.55 21.23
C GLY A 379 -5.15 -7.46 21.50
N ASP A 380 -6.33 -6.89 21.75
CA ASP A 380 -7.61 -7.61 21.85
C ASP A 380 -8.28 -7.88 20.50
N GLY A 381 -7.64 -7.49 19.38
CA GLY A 381 -8.18 -7.60 18.04
C GLY A 381 -9.16 -6.49 17.65
N ALA A 382 -9.37 -5.49 18.51
CA ALA A 382 -10.25 -4.37 18.20
C ALA A 382 -9.57 -3.36 17.26
N VAL A 383 -10.32 -2.87 16.28
CA VAL A 383 -9.89 -1.79 15.39
C VAL A 383 -10.44 -0.47 15.89
N ARG A 384 -9.59 0.52 16.00
CA ARG A 384 -9.92 1.91 16.33
C ARG A 384 -9.52 2.81 15.18
N SER A 385 -10.33 3.83 14.90
CA SER A 385 -10.06 4.81 13.85
C SER A 385 -10.42 6.21 14.32
N TRP A 386 -9.80 7.24 13.77
CA TRP A 386 -10.07 8.64 14.07
C TRP A 386 -9.53 9.56 12.97
N GLY A 387 -9.93 10.83 13.00
CA GLY A 387 -9.62 11.83 11.99
C GLY A 387 -10.80 12.10 11.09
N ALA A 388 -10.53 12.45 9.83
CA ALA A 388 -11.52 12.71 8.79
C ALA A 388 -12.46 11.53 8.56
N ASN A 389 -13.75 11.81 8.28
CA ASN A 389 -14.76 10.77 8.05
C ASN A 389 -15.77 11.11 6.94
N GLY A 390 -15.53 12.12 6.14
CA GLY A 390 -16.46 12.54 5.08
C GLY A 390 -16.80 11.47 4.04
N SER A 391 -16.00 10.41 3.93
CA SER A 391 -16.23 9.23 3.09
C SER A 391 -16.51 7.95 3.90
N GLY A 392 -16.79 8.06 5.21
CA GLY A 392 -17.01 6.89 6.06
C GLY A 392 -15.74 6.10 6.40
N GLN A 393 -14.54 6.68 6.24
CA GLN A 393 -13.26 6.00 6.43
C GLN A 393 -12.96 5.57 7.86
N LEU A 394 -13.74 6.02 8.84
CA LEU A 394 -13.68 5.53 10.22
C LEU A 394 -14.47 4.23 10.43
N GLY A 395 -15.35 3.84 9.51
CA GLY A 395 -16.11 2.58 9.59
C GLY A 395 -17.10 2.50 10.75
N ASN A 396 -17.46 3.63 11.36
CA ASN A 396 -18.30 3.72 12.56
C ASN A 396 -19.79 3.98 12.27
N GLY A 397 -20.22 3.79 11.00
CA GLY A 397 -21.60 4.01 10.56
C GLY A 397 -21.98 5.46 10.30
N THR A 398 -21.06 6.40 10.49
CA THR A 398 -21.28 7.84 10.31
C THR A 398 -20.35 8.44 9.27
N THR A 399 -20.54 9.70 8.95
CA THR A 399 -19.61 10.53 8.17
C THR A 399 -19.04 11.70 9.01
N THR A 400 -19.19 11.63 10.34
CA THR A 400 -18.70 12.66 11.25
C THR A 400 -17.25 12.39 11.64
N GLU A 401 -16.40 13.41 11.56
CA GLU A 401 -15.01 13.37 12.01
C GLU A 401 -14.89 13.10 13.52
N SER A 402 -13.76 12.56 13.94
CA SER A 402 -13.46 12.35 15.34
C SER A 402 -12.01 12.72 15.67
N SER A 403 -11.80 13.61 16.64
CA SER A 403 -10.48 13.94 17.19
C SER A 403 -10.00 12.94 18.26
N THR A 404 -10.80 11.92 18.56
CA THR A 404 -10.44 10.82 19.50
C THR A 404 -10.73 9.46 18.87
N PRO A 405 -10.02 8.39 19.29
CA PRO A 405 -10.25 7.04 18.76
C PRO A 405 -11.69 6.55 18.96
N VAL A 406 -12.36 6.13 17.86
CA VAL A 406 -13.70 5.52 17.87
C VAL A 406 -13.63 4.05 17.44
N THR A 407 -14.63 3.26 17.84
CA THR A 407 -14.75 1.84 17.47
C THR A 407 -15.38 1.72 16.10
N THR A 408 -14.85 0.85 15.23
CA THR A 408 -15.55 0.42 14.01
C THR A 408 -16.81 -0.37 14.39
N LEU A 409 -17.96 -0.09 13.75
CA LEU A 409 -19.25 -0.73 14.10
C LEU A 409 -19.36 -2.19 13.74
N THR A 410 -18.60 -2.66 12.75
CA THR A 410 -18.57 -4.07 12.42
C THR A 410 -17.71 -4.79 13.44
N ALA A 411 -18.26 -5.78 14.14
CA ALA A 411 -17.47 -6.65 15.01
C ALA A 411 -16.45 -7.42 14.17
N LEU A 412 -15.32 -6.79 13.94
CA LEU A 412 -14.17 -7.44 13.31
C LEU A 412 -13.52 -8.32 14.36
N THR A 413 -13.59 -9.64 14.18
CA THR A 413 -12.99 -10.60 15.11
C THR A 413 -11.72 -11.19 14.51
N GLY A 414 -10.64 -11.21 15.31
CA GLY A 414 -9.37 -11.81 14.91
C GLY A 414 -8.69 -11.10 13.73
N VAL A 415 -8.79 -9.77 13.69
CA VAL A 415 -8.02 -8.93 12.77
C VAL A 415 -6.53 -9.07 13.13
N ASP A 416 -5.69 -9.27 12.12
CA ASP A 416 -4.24 -9.33 12.25
C ASP A 416 -3.50 -8.42 11.26
N LYS A 417 -4.24 -7.77 10.35
CA LYS A 417 -3.69 -6.83 9.35
C LYS A 417 -4.63 -5.63 9.18
N ILE A 418 -4.05 -4.46 9.03
CA ILE A 418 -4.75 -3.23 8.67
C ILE A 418 -3.94 -2.46 7.62
N ALA A 419 -4.60 -1.73 6.74
CA ALA A 419 -3.95 -0.80 5.81
C ALA A 419 -4.86 0.41 5.53
N ALA A 420 -4.24 1.58 5.40
CA ALA A 420 -4.85 2.80 4.94
C ALA A 420 -3.91 3.51 3.95
N PRO A 421 -4.41 4.12 2.89
CA PRO A 421 -3.59 4.75 1.86
C PRO A 421 -3.14 6.14 2.29
N VAL A 422 -1.86 6.43 2.17
CA VAL A 422 -1.29 7.75 2.56
C VAL A 422 -1.96 8.95 1.88
N GLY A 423 -2.55 8.78 0.71
CA GLY A 423 -3.26 9.85 -0.01
C GLY A 423 -4.74 9.57 -0.27
N GLY A 424 -5.37 8.59 0.37
CA GLY A 424 -6.76 8.21 0.13
C GLY A 424 -7.60 8.11 1.40
N ASP A 425 -8.91 7.91 1.23
CA ASP A 425 -9.93 7.98 2.27
C ASP A 425 -10.68 6.64 2.42
N PHE A 426 -9.95 5.53 2.55
CA PHE A 426 -10.50 4.20 2.78
C PHE A 426 -9.57 3.35 3.66
N THR A 427 -10.06 2.21 4.13
CA THR A 427 -9.33 1.34 5.06
C THR A 427 -9.59 -0.12 4.71
N PHE A 428 -8.58 -0.97 4.91
CA PHE A 428 -8.67 -2.42 4.91
C PHE A 428 -8.39 -2.98 6.30
N ALA A 429 -9.05 -4.10 6.62
CA ALA A 429 -8.76 -4.94 7.78
C ALA A 429 -9.01 -6.42 7.45
N ASN A 430 -8.15 -7.31 7.98
CA ASN A 430 -8.22 -8.74 7.72
C ASN A 430 -8.14 -9.55 9.01
#